data_7436b41a45979a0777c0cb552eabcef0
#
_entry.id   7436b41a45979a0777c0cb552eabcef0
#
_cell.length_a   1.000
_cell.length_b   1.000
_cell.length_c   1.000
_cell.angle_alpha   90.00
_cell.angle_beta   90.00
_cell.angle_gamma   90.00
#
_symmetry.space_group_name_H-M   'P 1'
#
loop_
_entity.id
_entity.type
_entity.pdbx_description
1 polymer ?
#
loop_
_entity_poly.entity_id
_entity_poly.type
_entity_poly.pdbx_seq_one_letter_code
_entity_poly.pdbx_strand_id
1 'polypeptide(L)'
;MLVIAWLLGRFSTLAISDVERPSRHGALDGLRGLCATAVFIHHSAMAFTLYSSGKWRPLAGLGGLEGNFMGNLGSMGVMLFFMITGFLFIDRMIVKKGIEDWGQFYRKRLLRIAPLYLFVVSVVALVCLAYGLPSGPLEFLKQYIPWLGFGFFRLPDIGGYSSSWTVVCGVLWTLAIEWKFYFVLPVIGVLCISRGGAGSAVAASVVATVALSYSGSIEGKSAVIVLCFAVGGLAAYVFETKWRDILNKWPCGIVASVGLFAAVSYSFTSYNYLSLTAVGFFFLCVASGNSFFGSLSFKPLKVLGLISYSIYLCHGLALLAASKMTDDGLYVYGLTAAALLVPGCLLTYLYIERPFISGMRSAQPPMSAQLKSQ
;
A
#
# COMPACT_ATOMS: atom_id res chain seq x y z
N MET A 1 -16.12 5.82 4.48
CA MET A 1 -14.76 6.13 4.97
C MET A 1 -14.46 7.63 4.99
N LEU A 2 -14.64 8.40 3.90
CA LEU A 2 -14.29 9.83 3.85
C LEU A 2 -15.04 10.67 4.89
N VAL A 3 -16.34 10.46 5.08
CA VAL A 3 -17.15 11.18 6.09
C VAL A 3 -16.65 10.87 7.50
N ILE A 4 -16.36 9.59 7.79
CA ILE A 4 -15.85 9.16 9.09
C ILE A 4 -14.45 9.77 9.32
N ALA A 5 -13.58 9.75 8.33
CA ALA A 5 -12.25 10.37 8.40
C ALA A 5 -12.32 11.90 8.58
N TRP A 6 -13.33 12.56 7.99
CA TRP A 6 -13.57 13.99 8.18
C TRP A 6 -14.03 14.32 9.60
N LEU A 7 -14.98 13.54 10.15
CA LEU A 7 -15.45 13.71 11.51
C LEU A 7 -14.32 13.48 12.52
N LEU A 8 -13.63 12.35 12.42
CA LEU A 8 -12.57 11.96 13.35
C LEU A 8 -11.33 12.86 13.23
N GLY A 9 -11.02 13.35 12.02
CA GLY A 9 -9.95 14.31 11.81
C GLY A 9 -10.16 15.61 12.59
N ARG A 10 -11.41 16.00 12.88
CA ARG A 10 -11.71 17.18 13.72
C ARG A 10 -11.46 16.96 15.21
N PHE A 11 -11.52 15.71 15.69
CA PHE A 11 -11.33 15.38 17.10
C PHE A 11 -9.90 15.05 17.49
N SER A 12 -9.01 14.78 16.52
CA SER A 12 -7.61 14.43 16.78
C SER A 12 -6.64 15.53 16.34
N THR A 13 -6.31 16.44 17.25
CA THR A 13 -5.30 17.49 17.02
C THR A 13 -3.94 16.93 16.60
N LEU A 14 -3.55 15.76 17.11
CA LEU A 14 -2.30 15.09 16.79
C LEU A 14 -2.29 14.55 15.36
N ALA A 15 -3.38 13.92 14.91
CA ALA A 15 -3.49 13.43 13.53
C ALA A 15 -3.54 14.61 12.54
N ILE A 16 -4.27 15.68 12.89
CA ILE A 16 -4.31 16.91 12.05
C ILE A 16 -2.92 17.51 11.91
N SER A 17 -2.18 17.66 12.99
CA SER A 17 -0.81 18.22 12.95
C SER A 17 0.13 17.39 12.08
N ASP A 18 -0.04 16.05 12.04
CA ASP A 18 0.74 15.18 11.17
C ASP A 18 0.32 15.28 9.69
N VAL A 19 -0.97 15.50 9.39
CA VAL A 19 -1.51 15.73 8.02
C VAL A 19 -1.13 17.09 7.46
N GLU A 20 -1.11 18.13 8.30
CA GLU A 20 -0.84 19.52 7.88
C GLU A 20 0.66 19.83 7.74
N ARG A 21 1.53 18.90 8.09
CA ARG A 21 2.98 19.08 7.87
C ARG A 21 3.27 19.28 6.39
N PRO A 22 4.12 20.25 6.03
CA PRO A 22 4.55 20.44 4.66
C PRO A 22 5.16 19.15 4.12
N SER A 23 4.62 18.65 3.02
CA SER A 23 5.13 17.49 2.30
C SER A 23 5.58 17.91 0.90
N ARG A 24 6.78 17.50 0.49
CA ARG A 24 7.28 17.76 -0.88
C ARG A 24 6.33 17.16 -1.95
N HIS A 25 5.60 16.12 -1.56
CA HIS A 25 4.75 15.32 -2.46
C HIS A 25 3.34 15.17 -1.89
N GLY A 26 2.67 16.28 -1.56
CA GLY A 26 1.38 16.27 -0.86
C GLY A 26 0.23 15.53 -1.57
N ALA A 27 0.26 15.41 -2.90
CA ALA A 27 -0.71 14.63 -3.66
C ALA A 27 -0.56 13.11 -3.42
N LEU A 28 0.67 12.62 -3.12
CA LEU A 28 0.90 11.21 -2.81
C LEU A 28 0.26 10.77 -1.49
N ASP A 29 0.13 11.69 -0.52
CA ASP A 29 -0.55 11.36 0.74
C ASP A 29 -2.03 11.09 0.48
N GLY A 30 -2.70 11.91 -0.35
CA GLY A 30 -4.07 11.64 -0.79
C GLY A 30 -4.19 10.38 -1.63
N LEU A 31 -3.23 10.14 -2.54
CA LEU A 31 -3.20 8.92 -3.35
C LEU A 31 -3.11 7.67 -2.47
N ARG A 32 -2.30 7.66 -1.41
CA ARG A 32 -2.24 6.53 -0.46
C ARG A 32 -3.58 6.26 0.20
N GLY A 33 -4.33 7.32 0.54
CA GLY A 33 -5.69 7.21 1.08
C GLY A 33 -6.66 6.61 0.08
N LEU A 34 -6.58 7.04 -1.19
CA LEU A 34 -7.35 6.46 -2.28
C LEU A 34 -7.05 4.97 -2.48
N CYS A 35 -5.77 4.60 -2.53
CA CYS A 35 -5.33 3.21 -2.69
C CYS A 35 -5.81 2.31 -1.55
N ALA A 36 -5.68 2.77 -0.29
CA ALA A 36 -6.15 2.01 0.86
C ALA A 36 -7.67 1.80 0.84
N THR A 37 -8.43 2.84 0.43
CA THR A 37 -9.89 2.76 0.25
C THR A 37 -10.25 1.78 -0.88
N ALA A 38 -9.53 1.80 -2.00
CA ALA A 38 -9.75 0.90 -3.13
C ALA A 38 -9.53 -0.57 -2.73
N VAL A 39 -8.45 -0.87 -2.00
CA VAL A 39 -8.17 -2.22 -1.48
C VAL A 39 -9.25 -2.66 -0.50
N PHE A 40 -9.70 -1.78 0.40
CA PHE A 40 -10.80 -2.08 1.32
C PHE A 40 -12.10 -2.41 0.59
N ILE A 41 -12.50 -1.61 -0.41
CA ILE A 41 -13.73 -1.86 -1.19
C ILE A 41 -13.66 -3.21 -1.91
N HIS A 42 -12.54 -3.51 -2.56
CA HIS A 42 -12.30 -4.80 -3.21
C HIS A 42 -12.49 -5.98 -2.23
N HIS A 43 -11.81 -5.91 -1.09
CA HIS A 43 -11.88 -7.00 -0.11
C HIS A 43 -13.22 -7.05 0.63
N SER A 44 -13.98 -5.95 0.68
CA SER A 44 -15.35 -5.98 1.23
C SER A 44 -16.24 -6.90 0.41
N ALA A 45 -16.17 -6.84 -0.93
CA ALA A 45 -16.93 -7.74 -1.81
C ALA A 45 -16.49 -9.21 -1.67
N MET A 46 -15.17 -9.45 -1.59
CA MET A 46 -14.62 -10.80 -1.42
C MET A 46 -15.00 -11.41 -0.06
N ALA A 47 -14.87 -10.63 1.01
CA ALA A 47 -15.17 -11.07 2.37
C ALA A 47 -16.68 -11.26 2.58
N PHE A 48 -17.53 -10.39 2.02
CA PHE A 48 -18.97 -10.59 2.04
C PHE A 48 -19.36 -11.94 1.42
N THR A 49 -18.78 -12.30 0.25
CA THR A 49 -19.03 -13.60 -0.39
C THR A 49 -18.49 -14.75 0.47
N LEU A 50 -17.31 -14.59 1.09
CA LEU A 50 -16.77 -15.61 1.98
C LEU A 50 -17.72 -15.89 3.15
N TYR A 51 -18.16 -14.84 3.86
CA TYR A 51 -18.95 -15.02 5.08
C TYR A 51 -20.41 -15.39 4.81
N SER A 52 -20.96 -15.06 3.62
CA SER A 52 -22.32 -15.46 3.22
C SER A 52 -22.39 -16.83 2.54
N SER A 53 -21.36 -17.24 1.80
CA SER A 53 -21.40 -18.47 0.98
C SER A 53 -20.23 -19.45 1.21
N GLY A 54 -19.31 -19.13 2.13
CA GLY A 54 -18.12 -19.93 2.40
C GLY A 54 -17.04 -19.90 1.32
N LYS A 55 -17.15 -19.04 0.30
CA LYS A 55 -16.23 -19.02 -0.86
C LYS A 55 -15.53 -17.67 -0.98
N TRP A 56 -14.21 -17.70 -0.97
CA TRP A 56 -13.39 -16.53 -1.28
C TRP A 56 -13.35 -16.28 -2.79
N ARG A 57 -14.27 -15.47 -3.28
CA ARG A 57 -14.42 -15.14 -4.70
C ARG A 57 -15.09 -13.77 -4.87
N PRO A 58 -14.96 -13.11 -6.04
CA PRO A 58 -15.77 -11.94 -6.37
C PRO A 58 -17.25 -12.23 -6.24
N LEU A 59 -18.06 -11.22 -5.94
CA LEU A 59 -19.48 -11.36 -5.73
C LEU A 59 -20.16 -11.98 -6.96
N ALA A 60 -20.83 -13.10 -6.77
CA ALA A 60 -21.61 -13.74 -7.83
C ALA A 60 -22.77 -12.81 -8.21
N GLY A 61 -22.93 -12.53 -9.51
CA GLY A 61 -23.97 -11.64 -10.02
C GLY A 61 -23.50 -10.23 -10.39
N LEU A 62 -22.30 -9.80 -9.96
CA LEU A 62 -21.64 -8.65 -10.54
C LEU A 62 -20.94 -9.10 -11.83
N GLY A 63 -21.65 -8.94 -12.97
CA GLY A 63 -21.10 -9.21 -14.30
C GLY A 63 -20.64 -7.93 -15.02
N GLY A 64 -19.91 -8.08 -16.12
CA GLY A 64 -19.52 -6.97 -16.97
C GLY A 64 -18.65 -5.92 -16.27
N LEU A 65 -18.96 -4.65 -16.48
CA LEU A 65 -18.16 -3.52 -16.00
C LEU A 65 -18.05 -3.44 -14.46
N GLU A 66 -19.15 -3.70 -13.75
CA GLU A 66 -19.20 -3.60 -12.29
C GLU A 66 -18.34 -4.67 -11.63
N GLY A 67 -18.43 -5.92 -12.11
CA GLY A 67 -17.62 -7.02 -11.61
C GLY A 67 -16.14 -6.82 -11.85
N ASN A 68 -15.76 -6.36 -13.05
CA ASN A 68 -14.38 -6.02 -13.38
C ASN A 68 -13.87 -4.85 -12.52
N PHE A 69 -14.68 -3.80 -12.37
CA PHE A 69 -14.32 -2.63 -11.55
C PHE A 69 -14.01 -3.07 -10.12
N MET A 70 -14.92 -3.77 -9.46
CA MET A 70 -14.75 -4.26 -8.09
C MET A 70 -13.56 -5.24 -7.97
N GLY A 71 -13.40 -6.12 -8.97
CA GLY A 71 -12.32 -7.11 -9.01
C GLY A 71 -10.94 -6.49 -9.18
N ASN A 72 -10.82 -5.42 -9.98
CA ASN A 72 -9.53 -4.79 -10.29
C ASN A 72 -9.11 -3.71 -9.30
N LEU A 73 -10.06 -3.14 -8.54
CA LEU A 73 -9.82 -1.99 -7.68
C LEU A 73 -8.70 -2.24 -6.66
N GLY A 74 -8.70 -3.44 -6.04
CA GLY A 74 -7.66 -3.82 -5.08
C GLY A 74 -6.27 -3.94 -5.70
N SER A 75 -6.18 -4.60 -6.84
CA SER A 75 -4.91 -4.80 -7.54
C SER A 75 -4.32 -3.48 -8.04
N MET A 76 -5.15 -2.57 -8.56
CA MET A 76 -4.73 -1.23 -8.98
C MET A 76 -4.22 -0.41 -7.79
N GLY A 77 -4.90 -0.50 -6.63
CA GLY A 77 -4.43 0.12 -5.39
C GLY A 77 -3.06 -0.40 -4.96
N VAL A 78 -2.83 -1.72 -5.06
CA VAL A 78 -1.53 -2.35 -4.74
C VAL A 78 -0.45 -1.93 -5.74
N MET A 79 -0.73 -1.88 -7.05
CA MET A 79 0.22 -1.39 -8.06
C MET A 79 0.65 0.04 -7.76
N LEU A 80 -0.29 0.92 -7.43
CA LEU A 80 0.00 2.31 -7.03
C LEU A 80 0.84 2.37 -5.75
N PHE A 81 0.59 1.53 -4.74
CA PHE A 81 1.42 1.47 -3.55
C PHE A 81 2.88 1.09 -3.87
N PHE A 82 3.10 0.13 -4.76
CA PHE A 82 4.46 -0.21 -5.20
C PHE A 82 5.12 0.93 -5.99
N MET A 83 4.36 1.65 -6.84
CA MET A 83 4.86 2.84 -7.54
C MET A 83 5.22 3.97 -6.57
N ILE A 84 4.37 4.23 -5.55
CA ILE A 84 4.66 5.22 -4.49
C ILE A 84 5.96 4.83 -3.76
N THR A 85 6.12 3.56 -3.41
CA THR A 85 7.32 3.07 -2.73
C THR A 85 8.54 3.26 -3.61
N GLY A 86 8.49 2.83 -4.88
CA GLY A 86 9.56 3.04 -5.85
C GLY A 86 9.95 4.53 -5.98
N PHE A 87 8.96 5.40 -6.15
CA PHE A 87 9.16 6.84 -6.27
C PHE A 87 9.86 7.44 -5.04
N LEU A 88 9.31 7.21 -3.84
CA LEU A 88 9.82 7.86 -2.62
C LEU A 88 11.26 7.44 -2.30
N PHE A 89 11.63 6.19 -2.57
CA PHE A 89 12.99 5.73 -2.28
C PHE A 89 13.98 6.12 -3.36
N ILE A 90 13.60 6.09 -4.63
CA ILE A 90 14.48 6.53 -5.72
C ILE A 90 14.66 8.05 -5.68
N ASP A 91 13.59 8.85 -5.46
CA ASP A 91 13.69 10.31 -5.25
C ASP A 91 14.69 10.62 -4.10
N ARG A 92 14.56 9.90 -2.99
CA ARG A 92 15.51 10.04 -1.87
C ARG A 92 16.95 9.68 -2.26
N MET A 93 17.16 8.63 -3.06
CA MET A 93 18.50 8.25 -3.54
C MET A 93 19.07 9.31 -4.47
N ILE A 94 18.25 9.87 -5.38
CA ILE A 94 18.65 10.96 -6.28
C ILE A 94 19.08 12.18 -5.45
N VAL A 95 18.26 12.63 -4.50
CA VAL A 95 18.56 13.79 -3.64
C VAL A 95 19.83 13.58 -2.83
N LYS A 96 20.05 12.38 -2.29
CA LYS A 96 21.23 12.01 -1.50
C LYS A 96 22.43 11.55 -2.32
N LYS A 97 22.35 11.59 -3.65
CA LYS A 97 23.37 11.09 -4.58
C LYS A 97 23.83 9.65 -4.26
N GLY A 98 22.89 8.79 -3.90
CA GLY A 98 23.16 7.39 -3.54
C GLY A 98 23.72 7.15 -2.16
N ILE A 99 24.08 8.21 -1.41
CA ILE A 99 24.68 8.09 -0.07
C ILE A 99 23.56 7.91 0.97
N GLU A 100 23.51 6.76 1.61
CA GLU A 100 22.52 6.44 2.67
C GLU A 100 23.21 5.65 3.80
N ASP A 101 22.82 5.94 5.03
CA ASP A 101 23.11 5.08 6.18
C ASP A 101 22.12 3.92 6.18
N TRP A 102 22.54 2.79 5.61
CA TRP A 102 21.71 1.60 5.44
C TRP A 102 21.26 1.00 6.78
N GLY A 103 22.10 1.06 7.82
CA GLY A 103 21.74 0.60 9.15
C GLY A 103 20.55 1.39 9.71
N GLN A 104 20.65 2.73 9.67
CA GLN A 104 19.58 3.61 10.10
C GLN A 104 18.34 3.49 9.19
N PHE A 105 18.54 3.27 7.89
CA PHE A 105 17.47 3.03 6.93
C PHE A 105 16.63 1.81 7.32
N TYR A 106 17.25 0.63 7.48
CA TYR A 106 16.55 -0.60 7.84
C TYR A 106 15.90 -0.52 9.21
N ARG A 107 16.58 0.08 10.20
CA ARG A 107 16.00 0.33 11.52
C ARG A 107 14.72 1.16 11.42
N LYS A 108 14.72 2.24 10.63
CA LYS A 108 13.52 3.08 10.41
C LYS A 108 12.39 2.32 9.72
N ARG A 109 12.70 1.44 8.77
CA ARG A 109 11.68 0.61 8.11
C ARG A 109 11.09 -0.42 9.08
N LEU A 110 11.95 -1.10 9.84
CA LEU A 110 11.51 -2.08 10.83
C LEU A 110 10.60 -1.43 11.89
N LEU A 111 11.02 -0.31 12.48
CA LEU A 111 10.22 0.41 13.48
C LEU A 111 8.91 0.98 12.93
N ARG A 112 8.83 1.22 11.62
CA ARG A 112 7.59 1.65 10.99
C ARG A 112 6.62 0.49 10.73
N ILE A 113 7.14 -0.68 10.39
CA ILE A 113 6.33 -1.82 9.93
C ILE A 113 6.01 -2.78 11.08
N ALA A 114 7.03 -3.16 11.87
CA ALA A 114 6.93 -4.24 12.82
C ALA A 114 5.90 -4.02 13.95
N PRO A 115 5.77 -2.84 14.58
CA PRO A 115 4.87 -2.70 15.73
C PRO A 115 3.43 -3.06 15.39
N LEU A 116 2.87 -2.46 14.34
CA LEU A 116 1.50 -2.75 13.92
C LEU A 116 1.37 -4.15 13.34
N TYR A 117 2.35 -4.60 12.56
CA TYR A 117 2.35 -5.95 12.01
C TYR A 117 2.23 -7.02 13.09
N LEU A 118 3.10 -6.96 14.11
CA LEU A 118 3.09 -7.91 15.22
C LEU A 118 1.79 -7.83 16.02
N PHE A 119 1.26 -6.63 16.24
CA PHE A 119 -0.05 -6.46 16.88
C PHE A 119 -1.15 -7.16 16.08
N VAL A 120 -1.24 -6.93 14.77
CA VAL A 120 -2.28 -7.52 13.91
C VAL A 120 -2.17 -9.04 13.86
N VAL A 121 -0.98 -9.60 13.65
CA VAL A 121 -0.84 -11.08 13.60
C VAL A 121 -1.11 -11.73 14.96
N SER A 122 -0.85 -11.03 16.08
CA SER A 122 -1.23 -11.50 17.41
C SER A 122 -2.75 -11.50 17.60
N VAL A 123 -3.45 -10.44 17.12
CA VAL A 123 -4.92 -10.40 17.14
C VAL A 123 -5.50 -11.51 16.25
N VAL A 124 -4.92 -11.77 15.07
CA VAL A 124 -5.32 -12.90 14.22
C VAL A 124 -5.19 -14.23 14.96
N ALA A 125 -4.07 -14.46 15.63
CA ALA A 125 -3.87 -15.68 16.41
C ALA A 125 -4.93 -15.83 17.51
N LEU A 126 -5.22 -14.76 18.28
CA LEU A 126 -6.26 -14.78 19.31
C LEU A 126 -7.65 -15.08 18.73
N VAL A 127 -7.99 -14.45 17.59
CA VAL A 127 -9.26 -14.71 16.87
C VAL A 127 -9.34 -16.20 16.45
N CYS A 128 -8.27 -16.73 15.84
CA CYS A 128 -8.27 -18.13 15.38
C CYS A 128 -8.34 -19.13 16.52
N LEU A 129 -7.66 -18.88 17.65
CA LEU A 129 -7.70 -19.72 18.85
C LEU A 129 -9.10 -19.76 19.49
N ALA A 130 -9.93 -18.74 19.30
CA ALA A 130 -11.32 -18.74 19.78
C ALA A 130 -12.20 -19.78 19.05
N TYR A 131 -11.77 -20.26 17.87
CA TYR A 131 -12.47 -21.33 17.11
C TYR A 131 -11.96 -22.74 17.41
N GLY A 132 -10.87 -22.86 18.14
CA GLY A 132 -10.32 -24.15 18.59
C GLY A 132 -8.83 -24.03 18.90
N LEU A 133 -8.40 -24.79 19.91
CA LEU A 133 -7.01 -24.80 20.34
C LEU A 133 -6.20 -25.84 19.55
N PRO A 134 -4.90 -25.57 19.28
CA PRO A 134 -3.97 -26.57 18.77
C PRO A 134 -3.80 -27.73 19.80
N SER A 135 -3.30 -28.87 19.35
CA SER A 135 -3.07 -30.06 20.19
C SER A 135 -2.01 -29.87 21.29
N GLY A 136 -1.29 -28.76 21.27
CA GLY A 136 -0.33 -28.43 22.32
C GLY A 136 0.52 -27.21 21.96
N PRO A 137 1.38 -26.72 22.91
CA PRO A 137 2.18 -25.49 22.70
C PRO A 137 3.14 -25.60 21.51
N LEU A 138 3.73 -26.75 21.26
CA LEU A 138 4.64 -26.94 20.13
C LEU A 138 3.91 -26.82 18.80
N GLU A 139 2.70 -27.33 18.69
CA GLU A 139 1.87 -27.21 17.50
C GLU A 139 1.46 -25.77 17.28
N PHE A 140 1.08 -25.05 18.32
CA PHE A 140 0.82 -23.62 18.24
C PHE A 140 2.03 -22.83 17.72
N LEU A 141 3.24 -23.11 18.23
CA LEU A 141 4.45 -22.43 17.76
C LEU A 141 4.73 -22.70 16.28
N LYS A 142 4.55 -23.93 15.80
CA LYS A 142 4.69 -24.27 14.37
C LYS A 142 3.71 -23.50 13.50
N GLN A 143 2.49 -23.29 13.98
CA GLN A 143 1.46 -22.53 13.27
C GLN A 143 1.71 -21.04 13.35
N TYR A 144 2.18 -20.48 14.46
CA TYR A 144 2.27 -19.04 14.69
C TYR A 144 3.61 -18.42 14.21
N ILE A 145 4.74 -19.10 14.38
CA ILE A 145 6.06 -18.57 14.01
C ILE A 145 6.12 -18.09 12.53
N PRO A 146 5.58 -18.83 11.53
CA PRO A 146 5.57 -18.37 10.15
C PRO A 146 4.85 -17.03 9.95
N TRP A 147 3.84 -16.74 10.77
CA TRP A 147 3.11 -15.44 10.71
C TRP A 147 3.97 -14.26 11.17
N LEU A 148 4.99 -14.47 11.98
CA LEU A 148 5.91 -13.43 12.41
C LEU A 148 6.90 -13.00 11.31
N GLY A 149 6.93 -13.72 10.20
CA GLY A 149 7.92 -13.56 9.12
C GLY A 149 7.56 -12.55 8.04
N PHE A 150 6.77 -11.53 8.31
CA PHE A 150 6.47 -10.42 7.37
C PHE A 150 6.00 -10.87 5.98
N GLY A 151 5.28 -12.00 5.90
CA GLY A 151 4.77 -12.54 4.64
C GLY A 151 5.79 -13.32 3.81
N PHE A 152 7.01 -13.53 4.28
CA PHE A 152 8.02 -14.34 3.60
C PHE A 152 7.72 -15.84 3.59
N PHE A 153 6.97 -16.30 4.57
CA PHE A 153 6.64 -17.72 4.73
C PHE A 153 5.19 -17.99 4.32
N ARG A 154 4.93 -19.25 3.93
CA ARG A 154 3.56 -19.72 3.76
C ARG A 154 2.87 -19.67 5.13
N LEU A 155 1.67 -19.10 5.17
CA LEU A 155 0.90 -18.94 6.40
C LEU A 155 0.09 -20.22 6.65
N PRO A 156 0.41 -21.01 7.69
CA PRO A 156 -0.42 -22.14 8.08
C PRO A 156 -1.70 -21.66 8.76
N ASP A 157 -2.69 -22.53 8.84
CA ASP A 157 -3.88 -22.27 9.64
C ASP A 157 -3.52 -22.32 11.14
N ILE A 158 -4.18 -21.49 11.95
CA ILE A 158 -3.96 -21.38 13.39
C ILE A 158 -5.18 -21.94 14.11
N GLY A 159 -4.94 -22.87 15.04
CA GLY A 159 -6.00 -23.47 15.85
C GLY A 159 -7.07 -24.15 15.00
N GLY A 160 -8.34 -23.96 15.38
CA GLY A 160 -9.50 -24.52 14.67
C GLY A 160 -10.01 -23.69 13.48
N TYR A 161 -9.35 -22.59 13.10
CA TYR A 161 -9.82 -21.68 12.05
C TYR A 161 -9.20 -22.05 10.71
N SER A 162 -9.96 -22.71 9.85
CA SER A 162 -9.56 -23.02 8.46
C SER A 162 -9.41 -21.75 7.63
N SER A 163 -8.36 -21.69 6.81
CA SER A 163 -8.03 -20.53 5.99
C SER A 163 -7.80 -19.25 6.80
N SER A 164 -7.02 -19.34 7.88
CA SER A 164 -6.70 -18.24 8.80
C SER A 164 -6.18 -16.97 8.08
N TRP A 165 -5.56 -17.12 6.90
CA TRP A 165 -5.12 -16.03 6.06
C TRP A 165 -6.27 -15.09 5.61
N THR A 166 -7.52 -15.57 5.59
CA THR A 166 -8.69 -14.76 5.21
C THR A 166 -9.01 -13.70 6.25
N VAL A 167 -8.62 -13.89 7.52
CA VAL A 167 -8.79 -12.93 8.61
C VAL A 167 -8.09 -11.60 8.32
N VAL A 168 -7.00 -11.65 7.55
CA VAL A 168 -6.28 -10.47 7.04
C VAL A 168 -6.45 -10.30 5.52
N CYS A 169 -7.47 -10.89 4.93
CA CYS A 169 -7.74 -10.82 3.48
C CYS A 169 -6.53 -11.21 2.61
N GLY A 170 -5.62 -12.03 3.12
CA GLY A 170 -4.46 -12.50 2.41
C GLY A 170 -3.43 -11.42 2.01
N VAL A 171 -3.42 -10.22 2.62
CA VAL A 171 -2.62 -9.09 2.13
C VAL A 171 -1.14 -9.13 2.50
N LEU A 172 -0.71 -10.04 3.38
CA LEU A 172 0.65 -10.02 3.95
C LEU A 172 1.77 -10.28 2.94
N TRP A 173 1.49 -10.92 1.79
CA TRP A 173 2.46 -11.18 0.73
C TRP A 173 3.10 -9.92 0.14
N THR A 174 2.38 -8.79 0.17
CA THR A 174 2.89 -7.52 -0.37
C THR A 174 4.02 -6.95 0.48
N LEU A 175 4.02 -7.21 1.80
CA LEU A 175 5.09 -6.80 2.70
C LEU A 175 6.40 -7.53 2.37
N ALA A 176 6.34 -8.83 2.06
CA ALA A 176 7.52 -9.56 1.63
C ALA A 176 8.13 -8.97 0.35
N ILE A 177 7.29 -8.54 -0.60
CA ILE A 177 7.74 -7.88 -1.84
C ILE A 177 8.37 -6.52 -1.52
N GLU A 178 7.76 -5.74 -0.63
CA GLU A 178 8.30 -4.45 -0.19
C GLU A 178 9.67 -4.62 0.49
N TRP A 179 9.84 -5.63 1.34
CA TRP A 179 11.14 -5.95 1.93
C TRP A 179 12.18 -6.39 0.91
N LYS A 180 11.81 -7.20 -0.09
CA LYS A 180 12.70 -7.56 -1.22
C LYS A 180 13.19 -6.32 -1.95
N PHE A 181 12.29 -5.37 -2.21
CA PHE A 181 12.67 -4.09 -2.82
C PHE A 181 13.64 -3.31 -1.93
N TYR A 182 13.42 -3.25 -0.61
CA TYR A 182 14.36 -2.59 0.32
C TYR A 182 15.76 -3.23 0.28
N PHE A 183 15.86 -4.55 0.14
CA PHE A 183 17.16 -5.22 0.03
C PHE A 183 17.89 -4.93 -1.28
N VAL A 184 17.19 -4.54 -2.33
CA VAL A 184 17.78 -4.15 -3.63
C VAL A 184 18.22 -2.68 -3.63
N LEU A 185 17.67 -1.83 -2.76
CA LEU A 185 17.98 -0.40 -2.73
C LEU A 185 19.48 -0.05 -2.58
N PRO A 186 20.32 -0.75 -1.79
CA PRO A 186 21.76 -0.46 -1.74
C PRO A 186 22.43 -0.55 -3.09
N VAL A 187 22.05 -1.56 -3.91
CA VAL A 187 22.58 -1.72 -5.28
C VAL A 187 22.12 -0.54 -6.14
N ILE A 188 20.84 -0.18 -6.07
CA ILE A 188 20.30 0.97 -6.80
C ILE A 188 21.01 2.26 -6.34
N GLY A 189 21.27 2.43 -5.04
CA GLY A 189 21.99 3.57 -4.49
C GLY A 189 23.37 3.77 -5.11
N VAL A 190 24.14 2.68 -5.27
CA VAL A 190 25.44 2.72 -5.97
C VAL A 190 25.29 3.19 -7.42
N LEU A 191 24.25 2.75 -8.12
CA LEU A 191 23.97 3.16 -9.50
C LEU A 191 23.46 4.60 -9.62
N CYS A 192 22.90 5.16 -8.55
CA CYS A 192 22.40 6.55 -8.47
C CYS A 192 23.49 7.59 -8.17
N ILE A 193 24.76 7.20 -7.95
CA ILE A 193 25.86 8.12 -7.65
C ILE A 193 26.07 9.14 -8.77
N SER A 194 25.77 8.79 -10.03
CA SER A 194 25.74 9.72 -11.14
C SER A 194 24.29 9.99 -11.60
N ARG A 195 23.95 11.26 -11.94
CA ARG A 195 22.61 11.60 -12.46
C ARG A 195 22.19 10.77 -13.68
N GLY A 196 23.14 10.35 -14.52
CA GLY A 196 22.87 9.45 -15.65
C GLY A 196 22.66 7.99 -15.23
N GLY A 197 23.27 7.56 -14.12
CA GLY A 197 23.20 6.17 -13.65
C GLY A 197 21.81 5.76 -13.18
N ALA A 198 21.04 6.65 -12.51
CA ALA A 198 19.69 6.32 -12.05
C ALA A 198 18.72 6.06 -13.22
N GLY A 199 18.73 6.91 -14.24
CA GLY A 199 17.88 6.73 -15.42
C GLY A 199 18.22 5.47 -16.20
N SER A 200 19.51 5.19 -16.40
CA SER A 200 19.97 3.98 -17.09
C SER A 200 19.67 2.71 -16.29
N ALA A 201 19.81 2.74 -14.96
CA ALA A 201 19.46 1.62 -14.10
C ALA A 201 17.95 1.29 -14.13
N VAL A 202 17.09 2.32 -14.10
CA VAL A 202 15.64 2.14 -14.27
C VAL A 202 15.31 1.58 -15.63
N ALA A 203 15.89 2.13 -16.71
CA ALA A 203 15.67 1.64 -18.07
C ALA A 203 16.16 0.19 -18.23
N ALA A 204 17.35 -0.16 -17.72
CA ALA A 204 17.87 -1.51 -17.74
C ALA A 204 16.99 -2.49 -16.95
N SER A 205 16.47 -2.07 -15.78
CA SER A 205 15.54 -2.89 -14.98
C SER A 205 14.24 -3.17 -15.71
N VAL A 206 13.69 -2.15 -16.40
CA VAL A 206 12.49 -2.30 -17.24
C VAL A 206 12.76 -3.29 -18.38
N VAL A 207 13.84 -3.08 -19.15
CA VAL A 207 14.20 -3.95 -20.29
C VAL A 207 14.44 -5.38 -19.82
N ALA A 208 15.23 -5.58 -18.75
CA ALA A 208 15.49 -6.90 -18.20
C ALA A 208 14.22 -7.61 -17.72
N THR A 209 13.32 -6.88 -17.02
CA THR A 209 12.06 -7.45 -16.52
C THR A 209 11.15 -7.85 -17.67
N VAL A 210 11.02 -7.01 -18.70
CA VAL A 210 10.22 -7.32 -19.90
C VAL A 210 10.82 -8.53 -20.62
N ALA A 211 12.14 -8.56 -20.86
CA ALA A 211 12.81 -9.66 -21.53
C ALA A 211 12.63 -10.99 -20.79
N LEU A 212 12.83 -11.00 -19.47
CA LEU A 212 12.63 -12.19 -18.63
C LEU A 212 11.18 -12.65 -18.60
N SER A 213 10.22 -11.72 -18.64
CA SER A 213 8.81 -12.05 -18.72
C SER A 213 8.45 -12.71 -20.05
N TYR A 214 8.96 -12.18 -21.17
CA TYR A 214 8.74 -12.79 -22.50
C TYR A 214 9.44 -14.14 -22.66
N SER A 215 10.57 -14.36 -21.99
CA SER A 215 11.25 -15.66 -21.98
C SER A 215 10.55 -16.73 -21.14
N GLY A 216 9.46 -16.37 -20.43
CA GLY A 216 8.77 -17.25 -19.49
C GLY A 216 9.53 -17.49 -18.18
N SER A 217 10.65 -16.81 -17.98
CA SER A 217 11.48 -16.97 -16.77
C SER A 217 10.86 -16.32 -15.51
N ILE A 218 9.91 -15.40 -15.69
CA ILE A 218 9.16 -14.74 -14.60
C ILE A 218 7.66 -14.80 -14.93
N GLU A 219 6.84 -15.20 -13.96
CA GLU A 219 5.39 -15.12 -14.09
C GLU A 219 4.94 -13.68 -14.39
N GLY A 220 3.98 -13.49 -15.29
CA GLY A 220 3.50 -12.17 -15.72
C GLY A 220 3.10 -11.25 -14.57
N LYS A 221 2.47 -11.79 -13.52
CA LYS A 221 2.13 -11.02 -12.30
C LYS A 221 3.39 -10.47 -11.61
N SER A 222 4.42 -11.29 -11.44
CA SER A 222 5.67 -10.88 -10.78
C SER A 222 6.42 -9.82 -11.59
N ALA A 223 6.41 -9.95 -12.92
CA ALA A 223 6.97 -8.96 -13.82
C ALA A 223 6.29 -7.59 -13.68
N VAL A 224 4.95 -7.55 -13.71
CA VAL A 224 4.18 -6.31 -13.53
C VAL A 224 4.47 -5.66 -12.18
N ILE A 225 4.61 -6.43 -11.11
CA ILE A 225 4.93 -5.91 -9.77
C ILE A 225 6.32 -5.26 -9.75
N VAL A 226 7.34 -5.90 -10.33
CA VAL A 226 8.69 -5.32 -10.43
C VAL A 226 8.67 -4.03 -11.25
N LEU A 227 7.92 -4.03 -12.36
CA LEU A 227 7.74 -2.84 -13.20
C LEU A 227 7.02 -1.70 -12.47
N CYS A 228 6.14 -1.97 -11.50
CA CYS A 228 5.54 -0.90 -10.69
C CYS A 228 6.62 -0.11 -9.90
N PHE A 229 7.59 -0.78 -9.29
CA PHE A 229 8.70 -0.07 -8.64
C PHE A 229 9.56 0.70 -9.66
N ALA A 230 9.79 0.14 -10.84
CA ALA A 230 10.54 0.80 -11.91
C ALA A 230 9.82 2.05 -12.44
N VAL A 231 8.48 1.98 -12.62
CA VAL A 231 7.64 3.15 -12.97
C VAL A 231 7.72 4.22 -11.88
N GLY A 232 7.71 3.82 -10.59
CA GLY A 232 7.94 4.72 -9.47
C GLY A 232 9.31 5.42 -9.56
N GLY A 233 10.36 4.66 -9.84
CA GLY A 233 11.71 5.21 -10.06
C GLY A 233 11.80 6.13 -11.27
N LEU A 234 11.15 5.78 -12.38
CA LEU A 234 11.03 6.63 -13.56
C LEU A 234 10.33 7.96 -13.22
N ALA A 235 9.26 7.90 -12.42
CA ALA A 235 8.54 9.09 -11.98
C ALA A 235 9.44 10.02 -11.14
N ALA A 236 10.31 9.47 -10.29
CA ALA A 236 11.28 10.24 -9.51
C ALA A 236 12.29 10.96 -10.43
N TYR A 237 12.75 10.30 -11.48
CA TYR A 237 13.61 10.93 -12.49
C TYR A 237 12.87 12.02 -13.27
N VAL A 238 11.65 11.74 -13.76
CA VAL A 238 10.81 12.68 -14.51
C VAL A 238 10.50 13.93 -13.69
N PHE A 239 10.31 13.78 -12.37
CA PHE A 239 10.04 14.89 -11.45
C PHE A 239 11.14 15.96 -11.44
N GLU A 240 12.38 15.60 -11.75
CA GLU A 240 13.53 16.51 -11.85
C GLU A 240 13.72 17.10 -13.28
N THR A 241 12.81 16.81 -14.21
CA THR A 241 12.88 17.25 -15.62
C THR A 241 11.76 18.20 -15.98
N LYS A 242 11.84 18.82 -17.19
CA LYS A 242 10.79 19.69 -17.78
C LYS A 242 9.47 18.94 -18.01
N TRP A 243 9.48 17.61 -18.11
CA TRP A 243 8.28 16.78 -18.28
C TRP A 243 7.31 16.90 -17.11
N ARG A 244 7.82 17.21 -15.91
CA ARG A 244 7.02 17.50 -14.73
C ARG A 244 5.95 18.56 -15.02
N ASP A 245 6.33 19.68 -15.65
CA ASP A 245 5.42 20.80 -15.90
C ASP A 245 4.33 20.44 -16.91
N ILE A 246 4.62 19.53 -17.84
CA ILE A 246 3.66 19.02 -18.82
C ILE A 246 2.67 18.08 -18.14
N LEU A 247 3.16 17.11 -17.38
CA LEU A 247 2.35 16.08 -16.71
C LEU A 247 1.48 16.68 -15.58
N ASN A 248 1.90 17.80 -15.01
CA ASN A 248 1.11 18.51 -14.01
C ASN A 248 -0.09 19.26 -14.58
N LYS A 249 -0.19 19.45 -15.91
CA LYS A 249 -1.30 20.15 -16.55
C LYS A 249 -2.60 19.35 -16.46
N TRP A 250 -3.73 20.06 -16.34
CA TRP A 250 -5.06 19.45 -16.23
C TRP A 250 -5.46 18.50 -17.37
N PRO A 251 -5.09 18.74 -18.67
CA PRO A 251 -5.44 17.79 -19.73
C PRO A 251 -4.80 16.42 -19.53
N CYS A 252 -3.54 16.36 -19.07
CA CYS A 252 -2.88 15.09 -18.72
C CYS A 252 -3.62 14.38 -17.59
N GLY A 253 -4.10 15.12 -16.59
CA GLY A 253 -4.92 14.58 -15.51
C GLY A 253 -6.23 13.94 -16.00
N ILE A 254 -6.93 14.58 -16.95
CA ILE A 254 -8.15 13.99 -17.55
C ILE A 254 -7.82 12.70 -18.30
N VAL A 255 -6.84 12.73 -19.21
CA VAL A 255 -6.44 11.54 -19.98
C VAL A 255 -6.04 10.41 -19.05
N ALA A 256 -5.28 10.71 -18.00
CA ALA A 256 -4.85 9.74 -17.00
C ALA A 256 -6.03 9.15 -16.22
N SER A 257 -7.03 9.98 -15.85
CA SER A 257 -8.23 9.51 -15.14
C SER A 257 -9.10 8.60 -16.02
N VAL A 258 -9.29 8.98 -17.29
CA VAL A 258 -10.05 8.16 -18.26
C VAL A 258 -9.31 6.83 -18.50
N GLY A 259 -7.99 6.86 -18.70
CA GLY A 259 -7.18 5.66 -18.86
C GLY A 259 -7.23 4.73 -17.64
N LEU A 260 -7.13 5.29 -16.43
CA LEU A 260 -7.26 4.53 -15.18
C LEU A 260 -8.64 3.90 -15.06
N PHE A 261 -9.71 4.67 -15.28
CA PHE A 261 -11.08 4.16 -15.24
C PHE A 261 -11.30 3.05 -16.25
N ALA A 262 -10.83 3.23 -17.48
CA ALA A 262 -10.89 2.20 -18.51
C ALA A 262 -10.13 0.92 -18.10
N ALA A 263 -8.92 1.06 -17.57
CA ALA A 263 -8.12 -0.08 -17.12
C ALA A 263 -8.81 -0.85 -15.99
N VAL A 264 -9.40 -0.15 -15.01
CA VAL A 264 -10.13 -0.79 -13.91
C VAL A 264 -11.39 -1.50 -14.38
N SER A 265 -12.15 -0.89 -15.31
CA SER A 265 -13.48 -1.37 -15.71
C SER A 265 -13.45 -2.45 -16.80
N TYR A 266 -12.47 -2.40 -17.71
CA TYR A 266 -12.46 -3.28 -18.90
C TYR A 266 -11.39 -4.38 -18.87
N SER A 267 -10.40 -4.32 -17.94
CA SER A 267 -9.39 -5.38 -17.85
C SER A 267 -9.95 -6.64 -17.20
N PHE A 268 -9.77 -7.80 -17.85
CA PHE A 268 -10.10 -9.10 -17.26
C PHE A 268 -9.15 -9.52 -16.13
N THR A 269 -7.91 -9.04 -16.16
CA THR A 269 -6.90 -9.24 -15.11
C THR A 269 -6.19 -7.94 -14.84
N SER A 270 -5.92 -7.64 -13.56
CA SER A 270 -5.31 -6.38 -13.16
C SER A 270 -3.80 -6.34 -13.43
N TYR A 271 -3.12 -7.48 -13.29
CA TYR A 271 -1.66 -7.55 -13.46
C TYR A 271 -1.31 -7.86 -14.92
N ASN A 272 -1.58 -6.91 -15.82
CA ASN A 272 -1.18 -6.96 -17.22
C ASN A 272 -0.49 -5.66 -17.66
N TYR A 273 0.20 -5.67 -18.80
CA TYR A 273 0.98 -4.52 -19.26
C TYR A 273 0.10 -3.33 -19.67
N LEU A 274 -1.11 -3.55 -20.17
CA LEU A 274 -2.02 -2.47 -20.53
C LEU A 274 -2.49 -1.72 -19.28
N SER A 275 -2.90 -2.47 -18.25
CA SER A 275 -3.24 -1.89 -16.94
C SER A 275 -2.05 -1.17 -16.32
N LEU A 276 -0.85 -1.76 -16.39
CA LEU A 276 0.37 -1.13 -15.91
C LEU A 276 0.63 0.21 -16.61
N THR A 277 0.45 0.29 -17.93
CA THR A 277 0.65 1.53 -18.71
C THR A 277 -0.33 2.62 -18.26
N ALA A 278 -1.62 2.30 -18.15
CA ALA A 278 -2.64 3.26 -17.73
C ALA A 278 -2.43 3.74 -16.28
N VAL A 279 -2.21 2.80 -15.34
CA VAL A 279 -1.94 3.11 -13.93
C VAL A 279 -0.62 3.86 -13.79
N GLY A 280 0.40 3.49 -14.57
CA GLY A 280 1.71 4.15 -14.59
C GLY A 280 1.63 5.59 -15.10
N PHE A 281 0.87 5.84 -16.17
CA PHE A 281 0.66 7.20 -16.65
C PHE A 281 -0.10 8.06 -15.63
N PHE A 282 -1.15 7.51 -15.01
CA PHE A 282 -1.83 8.17 -13.90
C PHE A 282 -0.86 8.51 -12.77
N PHE A 283 -0.02 7.56 -12.36
CA PHE A 283 0.97 7.77 -11.32
C PHE A 283 2.00 8.84 -11.69
N LEU A 284 2.50 8.87 -12.94
CA LEU A 284 3.42 9.90 -13.42
C LEU A 284 2.83 11.31 -13.29
N CYS A 285 1.53 11.49 -13.61
CA CYS A 285 0.84 12.76 -13.43
C CYS A 285 0.78 13.15 -11.94
N VAL A 286 0.38 12.23 -11.04
CA VAL A 286 0.33 12.51 -9.59
C VAL A 286 1.70 12.84 -9.02
N ALA A 287 2.72 12.06 -9.36
CA ALA A 287 4.10 12.26 -8.91
C ALA A 287 4.66 13.62 -9.39
N SER A 288 4.23 14.07 -10.58
CA SER A 288 4.57 15.39 -11.12
C SER A 288 3.86 16.56 -10.42
N GLY A 289 2.95 16.30 -9.49
CA GLY A 289 2.22 17.30 -8.70
C GLY A 289 0.78 17.53 -9.13
N ASN A 290 0.27 16.79 -10.14
CA ASN A 290 -1.13 16.89 -10.55
C ASN A 290 -2.04 16.40 -9.41
N SER A 291 -2.82 17.32 -8.85
CA SER A 291 -3.73 17.03 -7.73
C SER A 291 -5.14 16.63 -8.19
N PHE A 292 -5.35 16.51 -9.52
CA PHE A 292 -6.64 16.18 -10.10
C PHE A 292 -7.75 17.11 -9.58
N PHE A 293 -7.59 18.39 -9.90
CA PHE A 293 -8.47 19.49 -9.45
C PHE A 293 -8.56 19.61 -7.92
N GLY A 294 -7.48 19.30 -7.21
CA GLY A 294 -7.42 19.37 -5.76
C GLY A 294 -7.98 18.15 -5.02
N SER A 295 -8.54 17.17 -5.73
CA SER A 295 -9.14 15.99 -5.09
C SER A 295 -8.15 15.22 -4.21
N LEU A 296 -6.91 15.02 -4.66
CA LEU A 296 -5.86 14.36 -3.87
C LEU A 296 -5.33 15.23 -2.71
N SER A 297 -5.67 16.52 -2.70
CA SER A 297 -5.33 17.42 -1.59
C SER A 297 -6.44 17.53 -0.54
N PHE A 298 -7.58 16.86 -0.76
CA PHE A 298 -8.71 16.86 0.16
C PHE A 298 -8.33 16.28 1.53
N LYS A 299 -8.54 17.05 2.61
CA LYS A 299 -8.08 16.69 3.97
C LYS A 299 -8.50 15.29 4.42
N PRO A 300 -9.77 14.84 4.29
CA PRO A 300 -10.16 13.49 4.67
C PRO A 300 -9.38 12.39 3.94
N LEU A 301 -9.05 12.61 2.68
CA LEU A 301 -8.27 11.65 1.90
C LEU A 301 -6.82 11.58 2.39
N LYS A 302 -6.23 12.72 2.78
CA LYS A 302 -4.91 12.76 3.43
C LYS A 302 -4.92 12.10 4.81
N VAL A 303 -6.01 12.21 5.58
CA VAL A 303 -6.17 11.47 6.85
C VAL A 303 -6.15 9.97 6.58
N LEU A 304 -6.91 9.49 5.58
CA LEU A 304 -6.86 8.08 5.18
C LEU A 304 -5.45 7.68 4.68
N GLY A 305 -4.75 8.60 4.01
CA GLY A 305 -3.36 8.40 3.60
C GLY A 305 -2.39 8.25 4.77
N LEU A 306 -2.58 9.05 5.83
CA LEU A 306 -1.80 8.98 7.06
C LEU A 306 -1.94 7.61 7.74
N ILE A 307 -3.16 7.08 7.85
CA ILE A 307 -3.48 5.79 8.45
C ILE A 307 -3.55 4.64 7.43
N SER A 308 -3.05 4.85 6.20
CA SER A 308 -3.19 3.87 5.11
C SER A 308 -2.57 2.50 5.42
N TYR A 309 -1.48 2.47 6.19
CA TYR A 309 -0.86 1.23 6.62
C TYR A 309 -1.72 0.47 7.64
N SER A 310 -2.30 1.17 8.61
CA SER A 310 -3.29 0.60 9.53
C SER A 310 -4.50 0.05 8.76
N ILE A 311 -5.07 0.84 7.82
CA ILE A 311 -6.19 0.38 6.98
C ILE A 311 -5.80 -0.90 6.24
N TYR A 312 -4.60 -0.92 5.64
CA TYR A 312 -4.14 -2.05 4.85
C TYR A 312 -3.99 -3.34 5.67
N LEU A 313 -3.53 -3.27 6.92
CA LEU A 313 -3.37 -4.45 7.78
C LEU A 313 -4.65 -4.86 8.51
N CYS A 314 -5.48 -3.89 8.93
CA CYS A 314 -6.60 -4.13 9.83
C CYS A 314 -7.94 -4.37 9.12
N HIS A 315 -8.06 -4.08 7.79
CA HIS A 315 -9.37 -4.15 7.14
C HIS A 315 -10.01 -5.54 7.17
N GLY A 316 -9.21 -6.61 7.10
CA GLY A 316 -9.73 -7.96 7.23
C GLY A 316 -10.38 -8.23 8.59
N LEU A 317 -9.75 -7.76 9.68
CA LEU A 317 -10.32 -7.84 11.02
C LEU A 317 -11.65 -7.06 11.15
N ALA A 318 -11.74 -5.87 10.56
CA ALA A 318 -12.96 -5.08 10.55
C ALA A 318 -14.07 -5.75 9.71
N LEU A 319 -13.72 -6.37 8.59
CA LEU A 319 -14.63 -7.14 7.75
C LEU A 319 -15.14 -8.39 8.50
N LEU A 320 -14.26 -9.11 9.19
CA LEU A 320 -14.68 -10.23 10.03
C LEU A 320 -15.62 -9.77 11.17
N ALA A 321 -15.31 -8.66 11.83
CA ALA A 321 -16.19 -8.12 12.87
C ALA A 321 -17.55 -7.72 12.31
N ALA A 322 -17.60 -7.03 11.17
CA ALA A 322 -18.85 -6.64 10.49
C ALA A 322 -19.71 -7.85 10.11
N SER A 323 -19.12 -8.98 9.73
CA SER A 323 -19.86 -10.21 9.40
C SER A 323 -20.57 -10.85 10.60
N LYS A 324 -20.23 -10.44 11.83
CA LYS A 324 -20.91 -10.85 13.07
C LYS A 324 -21.98 -9.87 13.51
N MET A 325 -22.06 -8.70 12.86
CA MET A 325 -22.98 -7.61 13.23
C MET A 325 -24.12 -7.43 12.26
N THR A 326 -23.93 -7.77 10.97
CA THR A 326 -24.96 -7.60 9.94
C THR A 326 -24.77 -8.57 8.78
N ASP A 327 -25.88 -9.00 8.20
CA ASP A 327 -26.03 -9.77 6.96
C ASP A 327 -26.91 -9.06 5.90
N ASP A 328 -27.25 -7.78 6.14
CA ASP A 328 -28.16 -6.94 5.34
C ASP A 328 -27.62 -6.54 3.95
N GLY A 329 -26.75 -7.35 3.35
CA GLY A 329 -26.20 -7.14 2.03
C GLY A 329 -24.91 -6.35 2.00
N LEU A 330 -24.24 -6.36 0.83
CA LEU A 330 -22.87 -5.86 0.64
C LEU A 330 -22.66 -4.41 1.10
N TYR A 331 -23.60 -3.52 0.81
CA TYR A 331 -23.45 -2.10 1.12
C TYR A 331 -23.51 -1.83 2.63
N VAL A 332 -24.47 -2.41 3.34
CA VAL A 332 -24.60 -2.28 4.80
C VAL A 332 -23.38 -2.92 5.48
N TYR A 333 -22.99 -4.10 5.04
CA TYR A 333 -21.79 -4.80 5.48
C TYR A 333 -20.54 -3.93 5.33
N GLY A 334 -20.30 -3.38 4.12
CA GLY A 334 -19.15 -2.53 3.84
C GLY A 334 -19.14 -1.23 4.65
N LEU A 335 -20.32 -0.61 4.86
CA LEU A 335 -20.45 0.59 5.71
C LEU A 335 -20.18 0.29 7.17
N THR A 336 -20.70 -0.83 7.70
CA THR A 336 -20.44 -1.29 9.08
C THR A 336 -18.94 -1.56 9.26
N ALA A 337 -18.32 -2.29 8.35
CA ALA A 337 -16.88 -2.52 8.39
C ALA A 337 -16.07 -1.21 8.32
N ALA A 338 -16.45 -0.24 7.49
CA ALA A 338 -15.81 1.06 7.42
C ALA A 338 -15.96 1.88 8.70
N ALA A 339 -17.12 1.80 9.35
CA ALA A 339 -17.39 2.46 10.63
C ALA A 339 -16.53 1.91 11.78
N LEU A 340 -16.20 0.63 11.75
CA LEU A 340 -15.26 0.00 12.68
C LEU A 340 -13.78 0.29 12.31
N LEU A 341 -13.46 0.20 11.03
CA LEU A 341 -12.10 0.26 10.52
C LEU A 341 -11.45 1.63 10.76
N VAL A 342 -12.12 2.72 10.35
CA VAL A 342 -11.47 4.04 10.36
C VAL A 342 -11.14 4.53 11.78
N PRO A 343 -12.05 4.43 12.77
CA PRO A 343 -11.70 4.75 14.17
C PRO A 343 -10.62 3.82 14.73
N GLY A 344 -10.74 2.51 14.50
CA GLY A 344 -9.74 1.52 14.92
C GLY A 344 -8.36 1.81 14.36
N CYS A 345 -8.27 2.15 13.07
CA CYS A 345 -7.01 2.52 12.43
C CYS A 345 -6.44 3.85 12.93
N LEU A 346 -7.27 4.80 13.31
CA LEU A 346 -6.79 6.03 13.93
C LEU A 346 -6.19 5.74 15.32
N LEU A 347 -6.84 4.88 16.11
CA LEU A 347 -6.30 4.46 17.41
C LEU A 347 -4.98 3.68 17.26
N THR A 348 -4.91 2.71 16.35
CA THR A 348 -3.65 1.98 16.11
C THR A 348 -2.54 2.89 15.60
N TYR A 349 -2.87 3.87 14.74
CA TYR A 349 -1.90 4.88 14.33
C TYR A 349 -1.38 5.69 15.52
N LEU A 350 -2.27 6.24 16.35
CA LEU A 350 -1.90 7.12 17.47
C LEU A 350 -1.10 6.39 18.56
N TYR A 351 -1.48 5.16 18.90
CA TYR A 351 -0.94 4.44 20.05
C TYR A 351 0.11 3.39 19.68
N ILE A 352 0.11 2.86 18.45
CA ILE A 352 1.05 1.81 18.03
C ILE A 352 2.08 2.35 17.02
N GLU A 353 1.67 3.03 15.93
CA GLU A 353 2.61 3.47 14.90
C GLU A 353 3.34 4.77 15.26
N ARG A 354 2.57 5.80 15.63
CA ARG A 354 3.08 7.16 15.85
C ARG A 354 4.20 7.27 16.91
N PRO A 355 4.16 6.57 18.05
CA PRO A 355 5.23 6.62 19.04
C PRO A 355 6.59 6.22 18.46
N PHE A 356 6.64 5.16 17.66
CA PHE A 356 7.88 4.72 17.03
C PHE A 356 8.34 5.67 15.92
N ILE A 357 7.41 6.25 15.15
CA ILE A 357 7.72 7.21 14.08
C ILE A 357 8.22 8.54 14.66
N SER A 358 7.61 9.05 15.73
CA SER A 358 7.99 10.32 16.36
C SER A 358 9.33 10.21 17.07
N GLY A 359 9.59 9.11 17.79
CA GLY A 359 10.88 8.86 18.44
C GLY A 359 12.07 8.83 17.46
N MET A 360 11.83 8.37 16.23
CA MET A 360 12.86 8.40 15.17
C MET A 360 13.16 9.82 14.65
N ARG A 361 12.19 10.74 14.75
CA ARG A 361 12.33 12.14 14.28
C ARG A 361 13.08 12.99 15.30
N SER A 362 12.84 12.81 16.59
CA SER A 362 13.53 13.52 17.67
C SER A 362 15.01 13.16 17.78
N ALA A 363 15.42 12.01 17.27
CA ALA A 363 16.82 11.57 17.24
C ALA A 363 17.65 12.16 16.08
N GLN A 364 17.05 12.98 15.19
CA GLN A 364 17.79 13.66 14.12
C GLN A 364 18.15 15.08 14.57
N PRO A 365 19.43 15.52 14.41
CA PRO A 365 19.79 16.92 14.67
C PRO A 365 18.97 17.84 13.73
N PRO A 366 18.62 19.05 14.20
CA PRO A 366 17.84 19.99 13.40
C PRO A 366 18.54 20.29 12.06
N MET A 367 17.78 20.43 11.01
CA MET A 367 18.26 20.62 9.63
C MET A 367 19.24 21.80 9.48
N SER A 368 19.13 22.79 10.38
CA SER A 368 20.08 23.92 10.48
C SER A 368 21.50 23.54 10.95
N ALA A 369 21.64 22.42 11.65
CA ALA A 369 22.94 21.91 12.08
C ALA A 369 23.62 21.07 10.97
N GLN A 370 22.85 20.47 10.08
CA GLN A 370 23.37 19.68 8.94
C GLN A 370 23.92 20.56 7.80
N LEU A 371 23.37 21.77 7.64
CA LEU A 371 23.84 22.76 6.63
C LEU A 371 25.14 23.49 7.03
N LYS A 372 25.53 23.42 8.29
CA LYS A 372 26.78 24.05 8.79
C LYS A 372 27.98 23.10 8.76
N SER A 373 27.79 21.83 8.46
CA SER A 373 28.85 20.80 8.41
C SER A 373 29.20 20.35 6.97
N GLN A 374 28.63 20.99 5.96
CA GLN A 374 28.99 20.88 4.54
C GLN A 374 29.63 22.20 4.05
#